data_812d687f63ced5810b1e0e36751858b7
#
_entry.id   812d687f63ced5810b1e0e36751858b7
#
_cell.length_a   1.000
_cell.length_b   1.000
_cell.length_c   1.000
_cell.angle_alpha   90.00
_cell.angle_beta   90.00
_cell.angle_gamma   90.00
#
_symmetry.space_group_name_H-M   'P 1'
#
loop_
_entity.id
_entity.type
_entity.pdbx_description
1 polymer ?
#
loop_
_entity_poly.entity_id
_entity_poly.type
_entity_poly.pdbx_seq_one_letter_code
_entity_poly.pdbx_strand_id
1 'polypeptide(L)'
;MRRRDLLDLLLLAAVWGGSFLFMRIAVPEFGPGPLMELRVGLAALTLLPLAILRGKVPLIARRWKAILVVGALNSAIPFLLYAYAAQSLGAGFMSVANAVTPVWGAVIGWLWLKDRLPLIRTIGLSISVLGIVVLVWDKLDFGTGGDGPAVLAAISAPLFYGIAANWTKRFLSDLDALSSATGSMIGASLILAPLAISTWPATPVSWQAWSATIALAILCTGFAYIMFFRLIASVGPTGAVSVTFLVPVFGVLWGVLFLDEIVTTQIMAGAAVILVGTALTLGLVRWPLSSGSKPRSV
;
A
#
# COMPACT_ATOMS: atom_id res chain seq x y z
N MET A 1 21.23 -9.63 -5.63
CA MET A 1 20.08 -10.45 -5.19
C MET A 1 20.27 -11.88 -5.64
N ARG A 2 19.98 -12.85 -4.77
CA ARG A 2 19.94 -14.28 -5.14
C ARG A 2 18.71 -14.52 -6.03
N ARG A 3 18.72 -15.58 -6.87
CA ARG A 3 17.55 -15.95 -7.70
C ARG A 3 16.25 -16.08 -6.89
N ARG A 4 16.36 -16.62 -5.67
CA ARG A 4 15.24 -16.79 -4.74
C ARG A 4 14.64 -15.44 -4.28
N ASP A 5 15.49 -14.46 -3.97
CA ASP A 5 15.05 -13.13 -3.55
C ASP A 5 14.28 -12.42 -4.69
N LEU A 6 14.73 -12.63 -5.94
CA LEU A 6 14.03 -12.08 -7.11
C LEU A 6 12.66 -12.74 -7.30
N LEU A 7 12.57 -14.05 -7.14
CA LEU A 7 11.29 -14.77 -7.21
C LEU A 7 10.34 -14.34 -6.09
N ASP A 8 10.84 -14.22 -4.84
CA ASP A 8 10.05 -13.73 -3.71
C ASP A 8 9.55 -12.30 -3.97
N LEU A 9 10.36 -11.44 -4.58
CA LEU A 9 9.99 -10.07 -4.92
C LEU A 9 8.93 -10.01 -6.03
N LEU A 10 9.08 -10.78 -7.10
CA LEU A 10 8.11 -10.87 -8.18
C LEU A 10 6.78 -11.44 -7.70
N LEU A 11 6.83 -12.51 -6.91
CA LEU A 11 5.63 -13.12 -6.33
C LEU A 11 4.90 -12.16 -5.39
N LEU A 12 5.62 -11.45 -4.53
CA LEU A 12 5.05 -10.46 -3.64
C LEU A 12 4.41 -9.29 -4.43
N ALA A 13 5.07 -8.83 -5.49
CA ALA A 13 4.51 -7.80 -6.36
C ALA A 13 3.22 -8.26 -7.07
N ALA A 14 3.20 -9.51 -7.56
CA ALA A 14 2.01 -10.11 -8.17
C ALA A 14 0.86 -10.23 -7.17
N VAL A 15 1.15 -10.67 -5.95
CA VAL A 15 0.19 -10.81 -4.86
C VAL A 15 -0.35 -9.45 -4.40
N TRP A 16 0.51 -8.45 -4.21
CA TRP A 16 0.04 -7.11 -3.83
C TRP A 16 -0.70 -6.40 -4.97
N GLY A 17 -0.26 -6.56 -6.22
CA GLY A 17 -1.01 -6.10 -7.39
C GLY A 17 -2.40 -6.73 -7.48
N GLY A 18 -2.51 -8.02 -7.13
CA GLY A 18 -3.77 -8.76 -7.03
C GLY A 18 -4.73 -8.23 -5.97
N SER A 19 -4.27 -7.47 -4.99
CA SER A 19 -5.16 -6.84 -3.99
C SER A 19 -6.21 -5.96 -4.65
N PHE A 20 -5.84 -5.22 -5.69
CA PHE A 20 -6.76 -4.32 -6.40
C PHE A 20 -7.78 -5.10 -7.22
N LEU A 21 -7.38 -6.21 -7.84
CA LEU A 21 -8.27 -7.15 -8.52
C LEU A 21 -9.32 -7.70 -7.55
N PHE A 22 -8.90 -8.28 -6.43
CA PHE A 22 -9.82 -8.90 -5.48
C PHE A 22 -10.74 -7.88 -4.81
N MET A 23 -10.26 -6.65 -4.52
CA MET A 23 -11.13 -5.57 -4.07
C MET A 23 -12.21 -5.25 -5.10
N ARG A 24 -11.84 -5.13 -6.37
CA ARG A 24 -12.76 -4.82 -7.47
C ARG A 24 -13.85 -5.89 -7.64
N ILE A 25 -13.51 -7.16 -7.42
CA ILE A 25 -14.46 -8.28 -7.47
C ILE A 25 -15.41 -8.28 -6.27
N ALA A 26 -14.89 -8.02 -5.07
CA ALA A 26 -15.65 -8.25 -3.84
C ALA A 26 -16.44 -7.02 -3.36
N VAL A 27 -15.96 -5.79 -3.65
CA VAL A 27 -16.58 -4.58 -3.10
C VAL A 27 -18.02 -4.32 -3.56
N PRO A 28 -18.46 -4.71 -4.77
CA PRO A 28 -19.84 -4.50 -5.19
C PRO A 28 -20.87 -5.22 -4.31
N GLU A 29 -20.50 -6.37 -3.75
CA GLU A 29 -21.42 -7.16 -2.92
C GLU A 29 -21.25 -6.91 -1.42
N PHE A 30 -20.01 -6.77 -0.92
CA PHE A 30 -19.75 -6.52 0.49
C PHE A 30 -19.90 -5.04 0.89
N GLY A 31 -19.64 -4.12 -0.04
CA GLY A 31 -19.36 -2.73 0.31
C GLY A 31 -17.97 -2.54 0.96
N PRO A 32 -17.50 -1.28 1.05
CA PRO A 32 -16.15 -0.98 1.57
C PRO A 32 -15.92 -1.40 3.03
N GLY A 33 -16.88 -1.17 3.93
CA GLY A 33 -16.72 -1.45 5.36
C GLY A 33 -16.53 -2.93 5.67
N PRO A 34 -17.52 -3.80 5.37
CA PRO A 34 -17.43 -5.24 5.61
C PRO A 34 -16.24 -5.90 4.91
N LEU A 35 -15.98 -5.51 3.64
CA LEU A 35 -14.85 -6.07 2.90
C LEU A 35 -13.51 -5.78 3.58
N MET A 36 -13.31 -4.54 4.04
CA MET A 36 -12.04 -4.16 4.66
C MET A 36 -11.90 -4.72 6.07
N GLU A 37 -13.00 -4.85 6.83
CA GLU A 37 -12.98 -5.55 8.10
C GLU A 37 -12.58 -7.03 7.92
N LEU A 38 -13.22 -7.74 7.00
CA LEU A 38 -12.86 -9.13 6.69
C LEU A 38 -11.40 -9.25 6.25
N ARG A 39 -10.91 -8.32 5.43
CA ARG A 39 -9.52 -8.27 5.00
C ARG A 39 -8.56 -8.20 6.19
N VAL A 40 -8.74 -7.25 7.10
CA VAL A 40 -7.80 -7.03 8.20
C VAL A 40 -8.00 -8.04 9.33
N GLY A 41 -9.25 -8.44 9.61
CA GLY A 41 -9.57 -9.44 10.64
C GLY A 41 -9.02 -10.82 10.30
N LEU A 42 -9.25 -11.32 9.08
CA LEU A 42 -8.70 -12.59 8.63
C LEU A 42 -7.17 -12.55 8.49
N ALA A 43 -6.59 -11.40 8.09
CA ALA A 43 -5.14 -11.23 8.09
C ALA A 43 -4.57 -11.24 9.52
N ALA A 44 -5.25 -10.60 10.48
CA ALA A 44 -4.88 -10.68 11.89
C ALA A 44 -4.91 -12.11 12.41
N LEU A 45 -5.97 -12.88 12.10
CA LEU A 45 -6.08 -14.29 12.44
C LEU A 45 -4.97 -15.15 11.81
N THR A 46 -4.49 -14.79 10.62
CA THR A 46 -3.38 -15.47 9.94
C THR A 46 -2.03 -15.17 10.62
N LEU A 47 -1.80 -13.93 11.05
CA LEU A 47 -0.53 -13.50 11.64
C LEU A 47 -0.43 -13.75 13.14
N LEU A 48 -1.56 -13.74 13.86
CA LEU A 48 -1.61 -13.87 15.32
C LEU A 48 -1.00 -15.18 15.84
N PRO A 49 -1.28 -16.37 15.27
CA PRO A 49 -0.64 -17.61 15.70
C PRO A 49 0.90 -17.54 15.64
N LEU A 50 1.44 -16.93 14.56
CA LEU A 50 2.88 -16.76 14.42
C LEU A 50 3.44 -15.77 15.46
N ALA A 51 2.71 -14.70 15.77
CA ALA A 51 3.09 -13.74 16.81
C ALA A 51 3.06 -14.38 18.21
N ILE A 52 2.07 -15.25 18.50
CA ILE A 52 1.99 -16.02 19.74
C ILE A 52 3.18 -16.97 19.86
N LEU A 53 3.44 -17.79 18.83
CA LEU A 53 4.54 -18.74 18.82
C LEU A 53 5.91 -18.07 18.97
N ARG A 54 6.03 -16.83 18.53
CA ARG A 54 7.24 -16.02 18.64
C ARG A 54 7.30 -15.15 19.90
N GLY A 55 6.34 -15.27 20.82
CA GLY A 55 6.28 -14.53 22.08
C GLY A 55 6.12 -13.00 21.90
N LYS A 56 5.48 -12.55 20.80
CA LYS A 56 5.37 -11.13 20.45
C LYS A 56 4.19 -10.41 21.08
N VAL A 57 3.21 -11.14 21.59
CA VAL A 57 1.96 -10.58 22.15
C VAL A 57 2.19 -9.58 23.30
N PRO A 58 3.09 -9.82 24.28
CA PRO A 58 3.33 -8.84 25.33
C PRO A 58 3.86 -7.49 24.81
N LEU A 59 4.69 -7.52 23.77
CA LEU A 59 5.23 -6.30 23.14
C LEU A 59 4.14 -5.54 22.39
N ILE A 60 3.27 -6.25 21.65
CA ILE A 60 2.09 -5.68 20.99
C ILE A 60 1.18 -5.01 22.03
N ALA A 61 0.85 -5.72 23.11
CA ALA A 61 -0.01 -5.23 24.17
C ALA A 61 0.59 -3.98 24.86
N ARG A 62 1.90 -3.97 25.11
CA ARG A 62 2.59 -2.81 25.73
C ARG A 62 2.51 -1.56 24.85
N ARG A 63 2.53 -1.70 23.53
CA ARG A 63 2.55 -0.60 22.54
C ARG A 63 1.18 -0.33 21.90
N TRP A 64 0.08 -0.85 22.45
CA TRP A 64 -1.24 -0.87 21.84
C TRP A 64 -1.72 0.49 21.31
N LYS A 65 -1.47 1.62 22.04
CA LYS A 65 -1.89 2.96 21.60
C LYS A 65 -1.21 3.39 20.30
N ALA A 66 0.10 3.24 20.21
CA ALA A 66 0.85 3.61 19.01
C ALA A 66 0.55 2.65 17.85
N ILE A 67 0.29 1.37 18.15
CA ILE A 67 -0.12 0.35 17.19
C ILE A 67 -1.52 0.65 16.65
N LEU A 68 -2.46 1.08 17.48
CA LEU A 68 -3.80 1.47 17.05
C LEU A 68 -3.75 2.61 16.03
N VAL A 69 -2.88 3.60 16.25
CA VAL A 69 -2.67 4.69 15.29
C VAL A 69 -2.09 4.16 13.97
N VAL A 70 -1.13 3.24 14.02
CA VAL A 70 -0.63 2.61 12.78
C VAL A 70 -1.71 1.77 12.12
N GLY A 71 -2.53 1.04 12.88
CA GLY A 71 -3.68 0.30 12.36
C GLY A 71 -4.64 1.21 11.59
N ALA A 72 -4.92 2.40 12.14
CA ALA A 72 -5.73 3.41 11.44
C ALA A 72 -5.06 3.90 10.17
N LEU A 73 -3.80 4.36 10.26
CA LEU A 73 -3.10 5.06 9.19
C LEU A 73 -2.55 4.13 8.09
N ASN A 74 -2.16 2.92 8.44
CA ASN A 74 -1.56 1.96 7.49
C ASN A 74 -2.56 0.96 6.90
N SER A 75 -3.74 0.84 7.52
CA SER A 75 -4.68 -0.21 7.13
C SER A 75 -6.11 0.28 7.07
N ALA A 76 -6.73 0.69 8.17
CA ALA A 76 -8.16 1.01 8.18
C ALA A 76 -8.53 2.11 7.18
N ILE A 77 -7.90 3.28 7.29
CA ILE A 77 -8.22 4.45 6.44
C ILE A 77 -7.84 4.19 4.98
N PRO A 78 -6.58 3.86 4.62
CA PRO A 78 -6.20 3.69 3.22
C PRO A 78 -6.92 2.52 2.54
N PHE A 79 -7.20 1.44 3.26
CA PHE A 79 -7.95 0.34 2.69
C PHE A 79 -9.40 0.70 2.40
N LEU A 80 -10.07 1.45 3.31
CA LEU A 80 -11.42 1.98 3.04
C LEU A 80 -11.42 2.92 1.85
N LEU A 81 -10.43 3.80 1.74
CA LEU A 81 -10.31 4.71 0.59
C LEU A 81 -10.16 3.94 -0.73
N TYR A 82 -9.32 2.91 -0.75
CA TYR A 82 -9.18 2.05 -1.94
C TYR A 82 -10.44 1.22 -2.20
N ALA A 83 -11.09 0.69 -1.18
CA ALA A 83 -12.33 -0.06 -1.36
C ALA A 83 -13.48 0.85 -1.86
N TYR A 84 -13.53 2.10 -1.38
CA TYR A 84 -14.44 3.10 -1.92
C TYR A 84 -14.12 3.40 -3.39
N ALA A 85 -12.85 3.63 -3.71
CA ALA A 85 -12.41 3.89 -5.09
C ALA A 85 -12.67 2.69 -6.01
N ALA A 86 -12.55 1.47 -5.52
CA ALA A 86 -12.78 0.25 -6.28
C ALA A 86 -14.23 0.05 -6.73
N GLN A 87 -15.18 0.83 -6.23
CA GLN A 87 -16.56 0.77 -6.72
C GLN A 87 -16.69 1.29 -8.16
N SER A 88 -15.85 2.25 -8.56
CA SER A 88 -15.89 2.85 -9.91
C SER A 88 -14.57 2.81 -10.67
N LEU A 89 -13.42 2.82 -9.96
CA LEU A 89 -12.10 2.84 -10.61
C LEU A 89 -11.54 1.43 -10.82
N GLY A 90 -10.82 1.27 -11.92
CA GLY A 90 -10.14 0.02 -12.25
C GLY A 90 -8.96 -0.31 -11.34
N ALA A 91 -8.62 -1.61 -11.27
CA ALA A 91 -7.50 -2.14 -10.49
C ALA A 91 -6.16 -1.56 -10.97
N GLY A 92 -5.98 -1.42 -12.28
CA GLY A 92 -4.80 -0.81 -12.89
C GLY A 92 -4.60 0.63 -12.43
N PHE A 93 -5.64 1.48 -12.48
CA PHE A 93 -5.57 2.87 -12.02
C PHE A 93 -5.17 2.96 -10.55
N MET A 94 -5.84 2.22 -9.68
CA MET A 94 -5.58 2.22 -8.24
C MET A 94 -4.16 1.77 -7.90
N SER A 95 -3.65 0.74 -8.59
CA SER A 95 -2.30 0.24 -8.38
C SER A 95 -1.22 1.26 -8.79
N VAL A 96 -1.45 2.00 -9.89
CA VAL A 96 -0.57 3.11 -10.33
C VAL A 96 -0.62 4.27 -9.32
N ALA A 97 -1.82 4.67 -8.85
CA ALA A 97 -1.96 5.69 -7.82
C ALA A 97 -1.21 5.31 -6.53
N ASN A 98 -1.21 4.02 -6.16
CA ASN A 98 -0.48 3.52 -4.99
C ASN A 98 1.05 3.65 -5.10
N ALA A 99 1.61 3.67 -6.30
CA ALA A 99 3.06 3.77 -6.51
C ALA A 99 3.69 5.10 -6.03
N VAL A 100 2.87 6.09 -5.71
CA VAL A 100 3.31 7.38 -5.13
C VAL A 100 3.56 7.31 -3.62
N THR A 101 3.26 6.20 -2.96
CA THR A 101 3.45 6.02 -1.50
C THR A 101 4.83 6.44 -0.99
N PRO A 102 5.97 6.05 -1.61
CA PRO A 102 7.29 6.47 -1.15
C PRO A 102 7.52 8.00 -1.24
N VAL A 103 6.84 8.65 -2.17
CA VAL A 103 6.88 10.11 -2.35
C VAL A 103 6.29 10.80 -1.13
N TRP A 104 5.09 10.38 -0.69
CA TRP A 104 4.48 10.87 0.54
C TRP A 104 5.32 10.54 1.77
N GLY A 105 5.93 9.36 1.81
CA GLY A 105 6.87 9.00 2.87
C GLY A 105 8.02 9.98 3.00
N ALA A 106 8.60 10.42 1.89
CA ALA A 106 9.69 11.40 1.85
C ALA A 106 9.22 12.81 2.24
N VAL A 107 8.04 13.26 1.77
CA VAL A 107 7.45 14.56 2.14
C VAL A 107 7.18 14.63 3.62
N ILE A 108 6.50 13.64 4.19
CA ILE A 108 6.18 13.58 5.63
C ILE A 108 7.46 13.47 6.46
N GLY A 109 8.45 12.69 6.04
CA GLY A 109 9.75 12.60 6.69
C GLY A 109 10.46 13.96 6.75
N TRP A 110 10.43 14.71 5.65
CA TRP A 110 10.98 16.06 5.61
C TRP A 110 10.22 17.03 6.54
N LEU A 111 8.89 17.05 6.46
CA LEU A 111 8.07 17.99 7.24
C LEU A 111 8.12 17.68 8.75
N TRP A 112 8.03 16.40 9.11
CA TRP A 112 7.84 15.99 10.50
C TRP A 112 9.13 15.56 11.21
N LEU A 113 9.95 14.74 10.52
CA LEU A 113 11.20 14.22 11.10
C LEU A 113 12.40 15.09 10.77
N LYS A 114 12.22 16.16 9.97
CA LYS A 114 13.30 17.05 9.50
C LYS A 114 14.37 16.32 8.69
N ASP A 115 13.99 15.20 8.03
CA ASP A 115 14.88 14.47 7.13
C ASP A 115 15.33 15.40 6.00
N ARG A 116 16.60 15.33 5.57
CA ARG A 116 17.11 16.14 4.47
C ARG A 116 16.57 15.63 3.14
N LEU A 117 16.05 16.52 2.31
CA LEU A 117 15.67 16.25 0.92
C LEU A 117 16.74 16.84 -0.02
N PRO A 118 17.68 16.04 -0.51
CA PRO A 118 18.61 16.48 -1.56
C PRO A 118 17.85 16.88 -2.81
N LEU A 119 18.41 17.80 -3.61
CA LEU A 119 17.79 18.35 -4.83
C LEU A 119 17.23 17.26 -5.76
N ILE A 120 17.97 16.17 -5.95
CA ILE A 120 17.54 15.04 -6.79
C ILE A 120 16.24 14.40 -6.31
N ARG A 121 16.05 14.29 -4.98
CA ARG A 121 14.81 13.76 -4.39
C ARG A 121 13.66 14.74 -4.55
N THR A 122 13.92 16.04 -4.44
CA THR A 122 12.92 17.10 -4.69
C THR A 122 12.47 17.09 -6.15
N ILE A 123 13.39 16.92 -7.10
CA ILE A 123 13.06 16.75 -8.53
C ILE A 123 12.19 15.50 -8.71
N GLY A 124 12.57 14.37 -8.10
CA GLY A 124 11.78 13.14 -8.16
C GLY A 124 10.36 13.33 -7.62
N LEU A 125 10.20 14.04 -6.51
CA LEU A 125 8.90 14.42 -5.94
C LEU A 125 8.06 15.21 -6.96
N SER A 126 8.62 16.25 -7.57
CA SER A 126 7.92 17.08 -8.56
C SER A 126 7.49 16.26 -9.77
N ILE A 127 8.35 15.36 -10.26
CA ILE A 127 8.03 14.45 -11.37
C ILE A 127 6.88 13.51 -10.98
N SER A 128 6.91 12.94 -9.77
CA SER A 128 5.82 12.05 -9.31
C SER A 128 4.48 12.79 -9.21
N VAL A 129 4.48 14.05 -8.73
CA VAL A 129 3.26 14.88 -8.68
C VAL A 129 2.73 15.15 -10.08
N LEU A 130 3.61 15.48 -11.05
CA LEU A 130 3.20 15.62 -12.46
C LEU A 130 2.61 14.32 -13.00
N GLY A 131 3.16 13.16 -12.64
CA GLY A 131 2.62 11.87 -13.02
C GLY A 131 1.22 11.60 -12.44
N ILE A 132 0.95 12.04 -11.22
CA ILE A 132 -0.41 11.98 -10.64
C ILE A 132 -1.36 12.88 -11.46
N VAL A 133 -0.94 14.11 -11.76
CA VAL A 133 -1.76 15.03 -12.58
C VAL A 133 -2.10 14.39 -13.93
N VAL A 134 -1.11 13.80 -14.62
CA VAL A 134 -1.34 13.08 -15.87
C VAL A 134 -2.32 11.92 -15.68
N LEU A 135 -2.17 11.13 -14.61
CA LEU A 135 -3.01 9.96 -14.33
C LEU A 135 -4.49 10.33 -14.11
N VAL A 136 -4.76 11.48 -13.47
CA VAL A 136 -6.11 11.88 -13.06
C VAL A 136 -6.77 12.89 -14.00
N TRP A 137 -6.06 13.38 -15.01
CA TRP A 137 -6.45 14.54 -15.82
C TRP A 137 -7.86 14.49 -16.38
N ASP A 138 -8.31 13.34 -16.87
CA ASP A 138 -9.63 13.10 -17.48
C ASP A 138 -10.65 12.48 -16.52
N LYS A 139 -10.27 12.21 -15.26
CA LYS A 139 -11.11 11.48 -14.31
C LYS A 139 -11.63 12.33 -13.14
N LEU A 140 -11.22 13.60 -13.06
CA LEU A 140 -11.65 14.52 -12.01
C LEU A 140 -13.01 15.15 -12.39
N ASP A 141 -14.03 14.31 -12.55
CA ASP A 141 -15.41 14.75 -12.73
C ASP A 141 -16.16 14.66 -11.39
N PHE A 142 -16.63 15.81 -10.91
CA PHE A 142 -17.43 15.96 -9.69
C PHE A 142 -18.93 16.16 -9.98
N GLY A 143 -19.34 16.00 -11.23
CA GLY A 143 -20.75 15.98 -11.60
C GLY A 143 -21.49 14.75 -11.07
N THR A 144 -22.80 14.73 -11.27
CA THR A 144 -23.64 13.60 -10.86
C THR A 144 -23.19 12.30 -11.57
N GLY A 145 -22.68 11.35 -10.78
CA GLY A 145 -22.14 10.09 -11.31
C GLY A 145 -20.68 10.13 -11.78
N GLY A 146 -19.96 11.25 -11.57
CA GLY A 146 -18.54 11.37 -11.90
C GLY A 146 -17.62 10.66 -10.93
N ASP A 147 -16.44 10.26 -11.40
CA ASP A 147 -15.43 9.50 -10.65
C ASP A 147 -14.57 10.35 -9.69
N GLY A 148 -14.75 11.68 -9.66
CA GLY A 148 -13.92 12.60 -8.90
C GLY A 148 -13.71 12.21 -7.43
N PRO A 149 -14.76 11.88 -6.65
CA PRO A 149 -14.60 11.44 -5.27
C PRO A 149 -13.78 10.14 -5.12
N ALA A 150 -13.98 9.19 -6.04
CA ALA A 150 -13.24 7.93 -6.06
C ALA A 150 -11.75 8.14 -6.40
N VAL A 151 -11.48 9.05 -7.35
CA VAL A 151 -10.10 9.47 -7.70
C VAL A 151 -9.41 10.11 -6.50
N LEU A 152 -10.10 11.05 -5.80
CA LEU A 152 -9.56 11.67 -4.59
C LEU A 152 -9.26 10.64 -3.50
N ALA A 153 -10.15 9.65 -3.31
CA ALA A 153 -9.92 8.56 -2.37
C ALA A 153 -8.66 7.76 -2.75
N ALA A 154 -8.53 7.37 -4.03
CA ALA A 154 -7.39 6.57 -4.50
C ALA A 154 -6.06 7.30 -4.36
N ILE A 155 -5.97 8.61 -4.67
CA ILE A 155 -4.72 9.38 -4.55
C ILE A 155 -4.41 9.83 -3.12
N SER A 156 -5.42 9.83 -2.22
CA SER A 156 -5.24 10.16 -0.81
C SER A 156 -4.73 8.98 0.01
N ALA A 157 -5.07 7.75 -0.35
CA ALA A 157 -4.66 6.56 0.39
C ALA A 157 -3.14 6.45 0.58
N PRO A 158 -2.28 6.70 -0.42
CA PRO A 158 -0.82 6.71 -0.29
C PRO A 158 -0.28 7.72 0.73
N LEU A 159 -0.96 8.86 0.93
CA LEU A 159 -0.58 9.84 1.96
C LEU A 159 -0.61 9.21 3.36
N PHE A 160 -1.67 8.45 3.66
CA PHE A 160 -1.79 7.77 4.96
C PHE A 160 -0.70 6.73 5.16
N TYR A 161 -0.30 5.99 4.13
CA TYR A 161 0.87 5.11 4.19
C TYR A 161 2.16 5.89 4.49
N GLY A 162 2.35 7.05 3.87
CA GLY A 162 3.49 7.93 4.14
C GLY A 162 3.53 8.41 5.59
N ILE A 163 2.38 8.80 6.15
CA ILE A 163 2.26 9.20 7.57
C ILE A 163 2.53 7.98 8.47
N ALA A 164 1.94 6.82 8.17
CA ALA A 164 2.11 5.59 8.95
C ALA A 164 3.58 5.14 9.01
N ALA A 165 4.31 5.21 7.89
CA ALA A 165 5.71 4.85 7.83
C ALA A 165 6.57 5.74 8.75
N ASN A 166 6.33 7.05 8.74
CA ASN A 166 7.04 8.00 9.59
C ASN A 166 6.61 7.90 11.06
N TRP A 167 5.34 7.62 11.33
CA TRP A 167 4.86 7.30 12.68
C TRP A 167 5.56 6.06 13.24
N THR A 168 5.63 4.99 12.47
CA THR A 168 6.31 3.74 12.85
C THR A 168 7.78 3.99 13.12
N LYS A 169 8.48 4.74 12.25
CA LYS A 169 9.88 5.14 12.45
C LYS A 169 10.08 5.89 13.76
N ARG A 170 9.15 6.76 14.15
CA ARG A 170 9.29 7.61 15.32
C ARG A 170 8.88 6.94 16.64
N PHE A 171 7.80 6.16 16.63
CA PHE A 171 7.17 5.68 17.86
C PHE A 171 7.21 4.16 18.05
N LEU A 172 7.55 3.41 17.02
CA LEU A 172 7.53 1.94 16.99
C LEU A 172 8.83 1.34 16.43
N SER A 173 9.93 2.08 16.52
CA SER A 173 11.25 1.63 16.04
C SER A 173 11.79 0.42 16.82
N ASP A 174 11.26 0.16 18.01
CA ASP A 174 11.55 -1.00 18.85
C ASP A 174 10.72 -2.26 18.48
N LEU A 175 9.70 -2.10 17.65
CA LEU A 175 8.91 -3.26 17.19
C LEU A 175 9.57 -3.90 15.96
N ASP A 176 9.62 -5.23 16.01
CA ASP A 176 9.89 -5.98 14.79
C ASP A 176 8.69 -5.95 13.83
N ALA A 177 8.96 -6.28 12.58
CA ALA A 177 7.98 -6.19 11.51
C ALA A 177 6.74 -7.09 11.74
N LEU A 178 6.91 -8.29 12.34
CA LEU A 178 5.78 -9.17 12.66
C LEU A 178 4.87 -8.56 13.72
N SER A 179 5.46 -8.01 14.80
CA SER A 179 4.70 -7.33 15.87
C SER A 179 3.94 -6.14 15.34
N SER A 180 4.58 -5.32 14.49
CA SER A 180 3.96 -4.15 13.87
C SER A 180 2.80 -4.55 12.95
N ALA A 181 2.98 -5.53 12.07
CA ALA A 181 1.92 -5.96 11.16
C ALA A 181 0.75 -6.63 11.90
N THR A 182 1.04 -7.60 12.79
CA THR A 182 -0.03 -8.27 13.56
C THR A 182 -0.83 -7.25 14.37
N GLY A 183 -0.13 -6.37 15.08
CA GLY A 183 -0.78 -5.34 15.88
C GLY A 183 -1.58 -4.36 15.04
N SER A 184 -1.05 -3.91 13.89
CA SER A 184 -1.77 -2.99 13.00
C SER A 184 -3.02 -3.62 12.38
N MET A 185 -3.00 -4.93 12.05
CA MET A 185 -4.20 -5.62 11.57
C MET A 185 -5.27 -5.75 12.66
N ILE A 186 -4.86 -6.11 13.89
CA ILE A 186 -5.78 -6.13 15.04
C ILE A 186 -6.36 -4.73 15.30
N GLY A 187 -5.51 -3.71 15.33
CA GLY A 187 -5.94 -2.34 15.54
C GLY A 187 -6.89 -1.83 14.45
N ALA A 188 -6.62 -2.17 13.20
CA ALA A 188 -7.49 -1.82 12.07
C ALA A 188 -8.85 -2.52 12.16
N SER A 189 -8.88 -3.82 12.54
CA SER A 189 -10.11 -4.58 12.74
C SER A 189 -10.97 -3.97 13.85
N LEU A 190 -10.37 -3.60 14.98
CA LEU A 190 -11.12 -2.92 16.06
C LEU A 190 -11.75 -1.60 15.62
N ILE A 191 -11.08 -0.86 14.70
CA ILE A 191 -11.59 0.41 14.17
C ILE A 191 -12.70 0.18 13.14
N LEU A 192 -12.56 -0.85 12.28
CA LEU A 192 -13.48 -1.10 11.18
C LEU A 192 -14.72 -1.91 11.59
N ALA A 193 -14.64 -2.69 12.67
CA ALA A 193 -15.72 -3.56 13.12
C ALA A 193 -17.07 -2.83 13.31
N PRO A 194 -17.16 -1.65 13.94
CA PRO A 194 -18.44 -0.93 14.06
C PRO A 194 -19.03 -0.55 12.70
N LEU A 195 -18.19 -0.09 11.77
CA LEU A 195 -18.63 0.24 10.41
C LEU A 195 -19.08 -1.01 9.66
N ALA A 196 -18.33 -2.11 9.76
CA ALA A 196 -18.67 -3.36 9.10
C ALA A 196 -20.01 -3.93 9.60
N ILE A 197 -20.25 -3.88 10.91
CA ILE A 197 -21.52 -4.33 11.51
C ILE A 197 -22.68 -3.47 11.02
N SER A 198 -22.53 -2.15 10.99
CA SER A 198 -23.60 -1.22 10.59
C SER A 198 -23.91 -1.23 9.10
N THR A 199 -22.95 -1.65 8.27
CA THR A 199 -23.08 -1.67 6.79
C THR A 199 -23.00 -3.08 6.21
N TRP A 200 -23.23 -4.11 7.02
CA TRP A 200 -23.19 -5.50 6.56
C TRP A 200 -24.25 -5.74 5.48
N PRO A 201 -23.91 -6.42 4.37
CA PRO A 201 -24.86 -6.64 3.28
C PRO A 201 -26.09 -7.40 3.75
N ALA A 202 -27.28 -6.89 3.37
CA ALA A 202 -28.57 -7.52 3.68
C ALA A 202 -28.88 -8.71 2.76
N THR A 203 -28.23 -8.77 1.59
CA THR A 203 -28.38 -9.87 0.61
C THR A 203 -27.26 -10.89 0.75
N PRO A 204 -27.52 -12.18 0.43
CA PRO A 204 -26.47 -13.18 0.40
C PRO A 204 -25.34 -12.80 -0.56
N VAL A 205 -24.12 -12.90 -0.10
CA VAL A 205 -22.91 -12.62 -0.87
C VAL A 205 -22.50 -13.87 -1.66
N SER A 206 -22.15 -13.70 -2.92
CA SER A 206 -21.77 -14.79 -3.81
C SER A 206 -20.48 -15.48 -3.37
N TRP A 207 -20.32 -16.74 -3.79
CA TRP A 207 -19.08 -17.48 -3.56
C TRP A 207 -17.87 -16.80 -4.22
N GLN A 208 -18.07 -16.12 -5.34
CA GLN A 208 -17.02 -15.39 -6.04
C GLN A 208 -16.49 -14.23 -5.17
N ALA A 209 -17.37 -13.43 -4.59
CA ALA A 209 -16.98 -12.34 -3.71
C ALA A 209 -16.34 -12.85 -2.40
N TRP A 210 -16.83 -13.96 -1.83
CA TRP A 210 -16.19 -14.60 -0.68
C TRP A 210 -14.78 -15.12 -0.99
N SER A 211 -14.59 -15.80 -2.12
CA SER A 211 -13.26 -16.30 -2.52
C SER A 211 -12.26 -15.17 -2.77
N ALA A 212 -12.72 -14.08 -3.41
CA ALA A 212 -11.92 -12.88 -3.60
C ALA A 212 -11.53 -12.24 -2.26
N THR A 213 -12.47 -12.16 -1.30
CA THR A 213 -12.23 -11.62 0.04
C THR A 213 -11.21 -12.46 0.82
N ILE A 214 -11.34 -13.78 0.78
CA ILE A 214 -10.39 -14.70 1.44
C ILE A 214 -9.00 -14.57 0.81
N ALA A 215 -8.91 -14.52 -0.52
CA ALA A 215 -7.64 -14.31 -1.23
C ALA A 215 -7.02 -12.95 -0.87
N LEU A 216 -7.83 -11.89 -0.81
CA LEU A 216 -7.40 -10.56 -0.40
C LEU A 216 -6.84 -10.54 1.03
N ALA A 217 -7.52 -11.19 1.96
CA ALA A 217 -7.16 -11.21 3.36
C ALA A 217 -5.95 -12.12 3.64
N ILE A 218 -6.01 -13.37 3.21
CA ILE A 218 -5.00 -14.37 3.57
C ILE A 218 -3.78 -14.24 2.66
N LEU A 219 -3.99 -14.22 1.33
CA LEU A 219 -2.90 -14.22 0.37
C LEU A 219 -2.27 -12.82 0.26
N CYS A 220 -3.10 -11.79 -0.07
CA CYS A 220 -2.60 -10.45 -0.35
C CYS A 220 -2.30 -9.62 0.89
N THR A 221 -2.65 -10.08 2.09
CA THR A 221 -2.37 -9.36 3.34
C THR A 221 -1.57 -10.24 4.30
N GLY A 222 -2.13 -11.29 4.88
CA GLY A 222 -1.46 -12.13 5.88
C GLY A 222 -0.16 -12.75 5.36
N PHE A 223 -0.25 -13.56 4.32
CA PHE A 223 0.90 -14.24 3.72
C PHE A 223 1.88 -13.26 3.06
N ALA A 224 1.37 -12.22 2.40
CA ALA A 224 2.19 -11.18 1.80
C ALA A 224 3.10 -10.47 2.82
N TYR A 225 2.61 -10.18 4.03
CA TYR A 225 3.45 -9.62 5.09
C TYR A 225 4.56 -10.59 5.51
N ILE A 226 4.27 -11.89 5.63
CA ILE A 226 5.29 -12.90 5.95
C ILE A 226 6.39 -12.92 4.87
N MET A 227 6.01 -12.88 3.59
CA MET A 227 6.95 -12.79 2.47
C MET A 227 7.77 -11.50 2.51
N PHE A 228 7.11 -10.36 2.77
CA PHE A 228 7.77 -9.06 2.84
C PHE A 228 8.82 -9.01 3.96
N PHE A 229 8.51 -9.56 5.15
CA PHE A 229 9.47 -9.63 6.26
C PHE A 229 10.66 -10.51 5.93
N ARG A 230 10.43 -11.63 5.24
CA ARG A 230 11.49 -12.51 4.77
C ARG A 230 12.38 -11.79 3.73
N LEU A 231 11.77 -11.02 2.84
CA LEU A 231 12.50 -10.22 1.86
C LEU A 231 13.33 -9.13 2.55
N ILE A 232 12.77 -8.41 3.53
CA ILE A 232 13.53 -7.44 4.35
C ILE A 232 14.74 -8.11 5.03
N ALA A 233 14.56 -9.29 5.60
CA ALA A 233 15.65 -10.02 6.26
C ALA A 233 16.76 -10.47 5.28
N SER A 234 16.40 -10.74 4.02
CA SER A 234 17.34 -11.24 2.99
C SER A 234 18.06 -10.12 2.24
N VAL A 235 17.35 -9.06 1.80
CA VAL A 235 17.90 -8.01 0.93
C VAL A 235 17.90 -6.62 1.56
N GLY A 236 17.46 -6.52 2.81
CA GLY A 236 17.32 -5.28 3.56
C GLY A 236 16.06 -4.48 3.19
N PRO A 237 15.73 -3.45 3.99
CA PRO A 237 14.51 -2.65 3.81
C PRO A 237 14.43 -1.98 2.43
N THR A 238 15.52 -1.37 1.97
CA THR A 238 15.57 -0.67 0.67
C THR A 238 15.35 -1.65 -0.49
N GLY A 239 15.96 -2.85 -0.42
CA GLY A 239 15.76 -3.90 -1.43
C GLY A 239 14.32 -4.42 -1.44
N ALA A 240 13.71 -4.60 -0.26
CA ALA A 240 12.34 -5.08 -0.16
C ALA A 240 11.32 -4.05 -0.67
N VAL A 241 11.52 -2.76 -0.41
CA VAL A 241 10.63 -1.67 -0.88
C VAL A 241 10.60 -1.57 -2.41
N SER A 242 11.62 -2.09 -3.13
CA SER A 242 11.60 -2.10 -4.60
C SER A 242 10.42 -2.89 -5.20
N VAL A 243 9.75 -3.75 -4.40
CA VAL A 243 8.50 -4.40 -4.79
C VAL A 243 7.42 -3.40 -5.22
N THR A 244 7.38 -2.22 -4.62
CA THR A 244 6.38 -1.19 -4.91
C THR A 244 6.43 -0.68 -6.36
N PHE A 245 7.56 -0.80 -7.05
CA PHE A 245 7.67 -0.48 -8.47
C PHE A 245 7.05 -1.52 -9.39
N LEU A 246 6.93 -2.75 -8.92
CA LEU A 246 6.36 -3.86 -9.69
C LEU A 246 4.86 -4.05 -9.43
N VAL A 247 4.36 -3.58 -8.29
CA VAL A 247 2.93 -3.65 -7.95
C VAL A 247 2.04 -3.05 -9.03
N PRO A 248 2.31 -1.86 -9.60
CA PRO A 248 1.51 -1.30 -10.69
C PRO A 248 1.51 -2.17 -11.95
N VAL A 249 2.64 -2.78 -12.28
CA VAL A 249 2.75 -3.66 -13.45
C VAL A 249 1.78 -4.84 -13.31
N PHE A 250 1.81 -5.50 -12.15
CA PHE A 250 0.89 -6.60 -11.89
C PHE A 250 -0.56 -6.15 -11.69
N GLY A 251 -0.80 -4.98 -11.06
CA GLY A 251 -2.15 -4.45 -10.90
C GLY A 251 -2.82 -4.16 -12.24
N VAL A 252 -2.10 -3.56 -13.19
CA VAL A 252 -2.56 -3.35 -14.57
C VAL A 252 -2.74 -4.69 -15.28
N LEU A 253 -1.78 -5.61 -15.18
CA LEU A 253 -1.84 -6.93 -15.80
C LEU A 253 -3.06 -7.72 -15.33
N TRP A 254 -3.33 -7.76 -14.05
CA TRP A 254 -4.50 -8.44 -13.49
C TRP A 254 -5.81 -7.77 -13.87
N GLY A 255 -5.87 -6.44 -13.93
CA GLY A 255 -7.02 -5.69 -14.41
C GLY A 255 -7.38 -6.05 -15.86
N VAL A 256 -6.37 -6.12 -16.73
CA VAL A 256 -6.56 -6.52 -18.14
C VAL A 256 -6.99 -7.99 -18.26
N LEU A 257 -6.30 -8.90 -17.56
CA LEU A 257 -6.51 -10.35 -17.75
C LEU A 257 -7.82 -10.88 -17.14
N PHE A 258 -8.30 -10.27 -16.06
CA PHE A 258 -9.43 -10.81 -15.29
C PHE A 258 -10.65 -9.89 -15.19
N LEU A 259 -10.50 -8.60 -15.54
CA LEU A 259 -11.58 -7.61 -15.45
C LEU A 259 -11.85 -6.91 -16.77
N ASP A 260 -11.18 -7.33 -17.86
CA ASP A 260 -11.28 -6.73 -19.19
C ASP A 260 -11.02 -5.20 -19.18
N GLU A 261 -10.15 -4.73 -18.25
CA GLU A 261 -9.83 -3.31 -18.14
C GLU A 261 -9.01 -2.84 -19.33
N ILE A 262 -9.41 -1.70 -19.89
CA ILE A 262 -8.70 -1.05 -20.99
C ILE A 262 -7.57 -0.20 -20.42
N VAL A 263 -6.34 -0.49 -20.85
CA VAL A 263 -5.18 0.33 -20.49
C VAL A 263 -5.13 1.57 -21.36
N THR A 264 -5.51 2.69 -20.80
CA THR A 264 -5.47 3.97 -21.50
C THR A 264 -4.04 4.52 -21.60
N THR A 265 -3.78 5.35 -22.61
CA THR A 265 -2.50 6.05 -22.76
C THR A 265 -2.17 6.87 -21.52
N GLN A 266 -3.17 7.42 -20.82
CA GLN A 266 -3.01 8.15 -19.58
C GLN A 266 -2.52 7.28 -18.44
N ILE A 267 -3.07 6.07 -18.26
CA ILE A 267 -2.59 5.12 -17.25
C ILE A 267 -1.11 4.79 -17.53
N MET A 268 -0.75 4.53 -18.78
CA MET A 268 0.64 4.22 -19.16
C MET A 268 1.59 5.39 -18.93
N ALA A 269 1.20 6.59 -19.40
CA ALA A 269 2.01 7.79 -19.23
C ALA A 269 2.14 8.18 -17.76
N GLY A 270 1.03 8.21 -17.00
CA GLY A 270 1.02 8.47 -15.58
C GLY A 270 1.88 7.48 -14.80
N ALA A 271 1.75 6.18 -15.09
CA ALA A 271 2.56 5.14 -14.46
C ALA A 271 4.06 5.35 -14.73
N ALA A 272 4.45 5.58 -15.98
CA ALA A 272 5.85 5.81 -16.35
C ALA A 272 6.44 7.02 -15.60
N VAL A 273 5.73 8.16 -15.59
CA VAL A 273 6.17 9.39 -14.93
C VAL A 273 6.23 9.21 -13.40
N ILE A 274 5.22 8.58 -12.78
CA ILE A 274 5.21 8.28 -11.34
C ILE A 274 6.38 7.37 -10.97
N LEU A 275 6.62 6.30 -11.71
CA LEU A 275 7.69 5.35 -11.41
C LEU A 275 9.08 5.99 -11.52
N VAL A 276 9.32 6.81 -12.56
CA VAL A 276 10.57 7.57 -12.71
C VAL A 276 10.75 8.54 -11.54
N GLY A 277 9.75 9.33 -11.21
CA GLY A 277 9.80 10.28 -10.10
C GLY A 277 10.02 9.59 -8.75
N THR A 278 9.35 8.46 -8.52
CA THR A 278 9.50 7.66 -7.29
C THR A 278 10.91 7.05 -7.20
N ALA A 279 11.47 6.55 -8.30
CA ALA A 279 12.84 6.02 -8.34
C ALA A 279 13.88 7.08 -7.98
N LEU A 280 13.72 8.31 -8.48
CA LEU A 280 14.56 9.46 -8.12
C LEU A 280 14.38 9.86 -6.65
N THR A 281 13.15 9.88 -6.15
CA THR A 281 12.82 10.22 -4.75
C THR A 281 13.46 9.23 -3.77
N LEU A 282 13.50 7.95 -4.10
CA LEU A 282 14.14 6.92 -3.30
C LEU A 282 15.67 6.88 -3.47
N GLY A 283 16.22 7.64 -4.43
CA GLY A 283 17.66 7.68 -4.71
C GLY A 283 18.17 6.39 -5.34
N LEU A 284 17.31 5.65 -6.05
CA LEU A 284 17.69 4.43 -6.79
C LEU A 284 18.47 4.74 -8.07
N VAL A 285 18.27 5.94 -8.61
CA VAL A 285 19.03 6.48 -9.76
C VAL A 285 20.19 7.31 -9.24
N ARG A 286 21.42 6.87 -9.46
CA ARG A 286 22.63 7.65 -9.16
C ARG A 286 22.85 8.65 -10.29
N TRP A 287 22.65 9.93 -10.02
CA TRP A 287 22.98 10.99 -10.97
C TRP A 287 24.49 11.32 -10.89
N PRO A 288 25.21 11.41 -12.01
CA PRO A 288 26.67 11.60 -11.99
C PRO A 288 27.16 12.95 -11.46
N LEU A 289 26.27 13.88 -11.10
CA LEU A 289 26.66 15.24 -10.63
C LEU A 289 27.00 15.32 -9.12
N SER A 290 27.06 14.22 -8.37
CA SER A 290 27.43 14.25 -6.94
C SER A 290 28.90 13.88 -6.66
N SER A 291 29.82 14.09 -7.60
CA SER A 291 31.26 13.91 -7.36
C SER A 291 31.87 15.16 -6.71
N GLY A 292 31.53 15.44 -5.45
CA GLY A 292 32.01 16.63 -4.75
C GLY A 292 31.97 16.58 -3.23
N SER A 293 32.29 15.43 -2.59
CA SER A 293 32.78 15.43 -1.21
C SER A 293 33.61 14.16 -0.95
N LYS A 294 34.92 14.30 -1.09
CA LYS A 294 35.86 13.33 -0.48
C LYS A 294 35.59 13.27 1.03
N PRO A 295 35.60 12.09 1.65
CA PRO A 295 35.60 12.01 3.11
C PRO A 295 36.86 12.72 3.63
N ARG A 296 36.68 13.72 4.49
CA ARG A 296 37.80 14.25 5.28
C ARG A 296 38.25 13.14 6.21
N SER A 297 39.44 12.64 5.98
CA SER A 297 40.23 11.89 6.93
C SER A 297 40.52 12.77 8.16
N VAL A 298 40.03 12.37 9.32
CA VAL A 298 40.60 12.70 10.64
C VAL A 298 40.76 11.39 11.38
#